data_f8541f38d70120d6ef494573f2078954
#
_entry.id   f8541f38d70120d6ef494573f2078954
#
_cell.length_a   1.000
_cell.length_b   1.000
_cell.length_c   1.000
_cell.angle_alpha   90.00
_cell.angle_beta   90.00
_cell.angle_gamma   90.00
#
_symmetry.space_group_name_H-M   'P 1'
#
loop_
_entity.id
_entity.type
_entity.pdbx_description
1 polymer ?
#
loop_
_entity_poly.entity_id
_entity_poly.type
_entity_poly.pdbx_seq_one_letter_code
_entity_poly.pdbx_strand_id
1 'polypeptide(L)'
;RRVLFRSRKDPKTIAALVNEGRFSYPYIPTGIYAEIRSLSNLRFQTQEEITRIRNRIARWISIYFPEYKDVYGKMDAVSGLMVLKEAPLPAKIRELGAEGINQIWRNAKLRGAGMKRAKTLLSAAEHSIGSQEAPEAAALEIESLLGDYEKYKGRMAELMGRMEEKIKEVPYVEKLLAIHGIGLKTVCGFLAEVGEQV
;
A
#
# COMPACT_ATOMS: atom_id res chain seq x y z
N ARG A 1 -17.48 13.24 -11.12
CA ARG A 1 -18.96 13.28 -11.19
C ARG A 1 -19.44 14.08 -10.00
N ARG A 2 -19.88 15.31 -10.22
CA ARG A 2 -20.61 16.10 -9.23
C ARG A 2 -21.91 15.37 -8.92
N VAL A 3 -22.03 14.88 -7.68
CA VAL A 3 -23.33 14.45 -7.16
C VAL A 3 -24.15 15.71 -6.89
N LEU A 4 -24.94 16.10 -7.87
CA LEU A 4 -25.90 17.19 -7.78
C LEU A 4 -27.24 16.66 -7.22
N PHE A 5 -27.21 16.06 -6.02
CA PHE A 5 -28.43 15.80 -5.27
C PHE A 5 -28.36 16.48 -3.91
N ARG A 6 -28.48 17.81 -3.94
CA ARG A 6 -29.03 18.52 -2.79
C ARG A 6 -30.56 18.38 -2.90
N SER A 7 -31.06 17.28 -2.39
CA SER A 7 -32.48 17.09 -2.25
C SER A 7 -33.02 18.20 -1.34
N ARG A 8 -34.00 18.98 -1.80
CA ARG A 8 -34.73 19.95 -0.96
C ARG A 8 -35.46 19.27 0.20
N LYS A 9 -35.56 17.96 0.18
CA LYS A 9 -36.19 17.13 1.22
C LYS A 9 -35.27 16.86 2.40
N ASP A 10 -33.95 16.80 2.19
CA ASP A 10 -33.00 16.45 3.24
C ASP A 10 -33.00 17.41 4.44
N PRO A 11 -33.00 18.76 4.25
CA PRO A 11 -33.11 19.67 5.39
C PRO A 11 -34.40 19.53 6.19
N LYS A 12 -35.55 19.27 5.50
CA LYS A 12 -36.83 19.07 6.18
C LYS A 12 -36.84 17.76 6.97
N THR A 13 -36.29 16.71 6.40
CA THR A 13 -36.17 15.40 7.07
C THR A 13 -35.26 15.51 8.29
N ILE A 14 -34.12 16.18 8.16
CA ILE A 14 -33.21 16.43 9.28
C ILE A 14 -33.89 17.23 10.38
N ALA A 15 -34.58 18.33 10.03
CA ALA A 15 -35.33 19.13 11.00
C ALA A 15 -36.42 18.33 11.71
N ALA A 16 -37.14 17.47 11.01
CA ALA A 16 -38.15 16.59 11.60
C ALA A 16 -37.51 15.60 12.58
N LEU A 17 -36.41 14.94 12.20
CA LEU A 17 -35.67 14.02 13.07
C LEU A 17 -35.14 14.69 14.35
N VAL A 18 -34.63 15.94 14.21
CA VAL A 18 -34.17 16.73 15.35
C VAL A 18 -35.35 17.09 16.28
N ASN A 19 -36.48 17.54 15.73
CA ASN A 19 -37.66 17.86 16.52
C ASN A 19 -38.26 16.63 17.22
N GLU A 20 -38.16 15.46 16.62
CA GLU A 20 -38.62 14.19 17.21
C GLU A 20 -37.61 13.60 18.21
N GLY A 21 -36.45 14.24 18.45
CA GLY A 21 -35.41 13.71 19.33
C GLY A 21 -34.71 12.46 18.77
N ARG A 22 -34.87 12.17 17.48
CA ARG A 22 -34.24 11.03 16.80
C ARG A 22 -32.83 11.37 16.28
N PHE A 23 -31.97 11.72 17.21
CA PHE A 23 -30.56 11.97 16.91
C PHE A 23 -29.71 11.47 18.08
N SER A 24 -28.47 11.19 17.79
CA SER A 24 -27.45 10.88 18.82
C SER A 24 -26.32 11.89 18.73
N TYR A 25 -25.75 12.21 19.87
CA TYR A 25 -24.50 12.99 19.88
C TYR A 25 -23.35 12.07 19.51
N PRO A 26 -22.59 12.39 18.44
CA PRO A 26 -21.43 11.58 18.09
C PRO A 26 -20.38 11.72 19.19
N TYR A 27 -19.75 10.62 19.54
CA TYR A 27 -18.55 10.67 20.37
C TYR A 27 -17.41 11.31 19.59
N ILE A 28 -16.86 12.38 20.14
CA ILE A 28 -15.69 13.07 19.59
C ILE A 28 -14.51 12.75 20.52
N PRO A 29 -13.56 11.91 20.08
CA PRO A 29 -12.40 11.58 20.90
C PRO A 29 -11.58 12.83 21.22
N THR A 30 -11.02 12.89 22.43
CA THR A 30 -10.11 13.92 22.89
C THR A 30 -8.78 13.31 23.33
N GLY A 31 -7.76 14.13 23.55
CA GLY A 31 -6.46 13.68 24.05
C GLY A 31 -5.85 12.57 23.20
N ILE A 32 -5.39 11.51 23.87
CA ILE A 32 -4.72 10.37 23.23
C ILE A 32 -5.61 9.63 22.22
N TYR A 33 -6.91 9.56 22.47
CA TYR A 33 -7.86 8.89 21.58
C TYR A 33 -8.07 9.68 20.27
N ALA A 34 -8.01 11.02 20.32
CA ALA A 34 -8.03 11.86 19.12
C ALA A 34 -6.77 11.65 18.26
N GLU A 35 -5.60 11.53 18.92
CA GLU A 35 -4.33 11.23 18.24
C GLU A 35 -4.38 9.85 17.55
N ILE A 36 -4.82 8.81 18.27
CA ILE A 36 -4.96 7.45 17.74
C ILE A 36 -5.94 7.43 16.56
N ARG A 37 -7.06 8.15 16.64
CA ARG A 37 -8.03 8.26 15.54
C ARG A 37 -7.42 8.92 14.31
N SER A 38 -6.70 10.01 14.51
CA SER A 38 -6.03 10.74 13.41
C SER A 38 -4.96 9.87 12.73
N LEU A 39 -4.14 9.18 13.50
CA LEU A 39 -3.13 8.24 12.98
C LEU A 39 -3.78 7.05 12.25
N SER A 40 -4.88 6.51 12.77
CA SER A 40 -5.64 5.43 12.11
C SER A 40 -6.20 5.87 10.77
N ASN A 41 -6.75 7.07 10.68
CA ASN A 41 -7.23 7.64 9.42
C ASN A 41 -6.11 7.86 8.41
N LEU A 42 -4.96 8.43 8.83
CA LEU A 42 -3.78 8.61 7.97
C LEU A 42 -3.24 7.26 7.48
N ARG A 43 -3.19 6.25 8.35
CA ARG A 43 -2.80 4.90 7.97
C ARG A 43 -3.75 4.32 6.91
N PHE A 44 -5.06 4.48 7.09
CA PHE A 44 -6.05 4.01 6.12
C PHE A 44 -5.86 4.68 4.76
N GLN A 45 -5.76 6.00 4.70
CA GLN A 45 -5.49 6.75 3.48
C GLN A 45 -4.18 6.31 2.81
N THR A 46 -3.12 6.14 3.61
CA THR A 46 -1.82 5.66 3.10
C THR A 46 -1.94 4.25 2.51
N GLN A 47 -2.74 3.36 3.12
CA GLN A 47 -3.00 2.01 2.59
C GLN A 47 -3.76 2.06 1.27
N GLU A 48 -4.71 2.96 1.12
CA GLU A 48 -5.43 3.15 -0.16
C GLU A 48 -4.47 3.60 -1.26
N GLU A 49 -3.58 4.56 -0.98
CA GLU A 49 -2.58 5.01 -1.96
C GLU A 49 -1.63 3.87 -2.36
N ILE A 50 -1.13 3.08 -1.41
CA ILE A 50 -0.32 1.89 -1.71
C ILE A 50 -1.09 0.93 -2.63
N THR A 51 -2.38 0.72 -2.37
CA THR A 51 -3.21 -0.16 -3.19
C THR A 51 -3.40 0.39 -4.60
N ARG A 52 -3.64 1.68 -4.76
CA ARG A 52 -3.74 2.35 -6.06
C ARG A 52 -2.45 2.23 -6.87
N ILE A 53 -1.30 2.48 -6.23
CA ILE A 53 0.01 2.36 -6.87
C ILE A 53 0.28 0.91 -7.28
N ARG A 54 0.00 -0.07 -6.43
CA ARG A 54 0.14 -1.50 -6.75
C ARG A 54 -0.70 -1.90 -7.97
N ASN A 55 -1.93 -1.41 -8.06
CA ASN A 55 -2.80 -1.66 -9.21
C ASN A 55 -2.24 -1.04 -10.50
N ARG A 56 -1.64 0.15 -10.42
CA ARG A 56 -0.97 0.79 -11.57
C ARG A 56 0.27 0.02 -11.99
N ILE A 57 1.12 -0.41 -11.06
CA ILE A 57 2.27 -1.31 -11.33
C ILE A 57 1.78 -2.60 -11.99
N ALA A 58 0.68 -3.17 -11.50
CA ALA A 58 0.05 -4.35 -12.05
C ALA A 58 -0.34 -4.19 -13.52
N ARG A 59 -1.00 -3.08 -13.79
CA ARG A 59 -1.40 -2.72 -15.16
C ARG A 59 -0.18 -2.54 -16.05
N TRP A 60 0.83 -1.82 -15.59
CA TRP A 60 2.07 -1.60 -16.31
C TRP A 60 2.74 -2.93 -16.66
N ILE A 61 2.91 -3.83 -15.68
CA ILE A 61 3.46 -5.17 -15.88
C ILE A 61 2.66 -5.94 -16.95
N SER A 62 1.32 -5.87 -16.88
CA SER A 62 0.48 -6.59 -17.85
C SER A 62 0.60 -6.08 -19.28
N ILE A 63 1.05 -4.83 -19.47
CA ILE A 63 1.24 -4.22 -20.80
C ILE A 63 2.64 -4.46 -21.31
N TYR A 64 3.67 -4.24 -20.49
CA TYR A 64 5.06 -4.17 -20.91
C TYR A 64 5.88 -5.42 -20.59
N PHE A 65 5.48 -6.20 -19.58
CA PHE A 65 6.18 -7.43 -19.19
C PHE A 65 5.22 -8.45 -18.53
N PRO A 66 4.26 -9.01 -19.28
CA PRO A 66 3.24 -9.91 -18.72
C PRO A 66 3.82 -11.18 -18.09
N GLU A 67 4.93 -11.71 -18.62
CA GLU A 67 5.63 -12.91 -18.12
C GLU A 67 6.27 -12.72 -16.74
N TYR A 68 6.39 -11.49 -16.26
CA TYR A 68 6.86 -11.21 -14.91
C TYR A 68 6.06 -11.96 -13.84
N LYS A 69 4.76 -12.14 -14.05
CA LYS A 69 3.87 -12.86 -13.13
C LYS A 69 4.22 -14.34 -13.00
N ASP A 70 4.67 -14.95 -14.07
CA ASP A 70 5.05 -16.37 -14.10
C ASP A 70 6.33 -16.61 -13.31
N VAL A 71 7.24 -15.62 -13.30
CA VAL A 71 8.51 -15.69 -12.56
C VAL A 71 8.30 -15.45 -11.06
N TYR A 72 7.42 -14.52 -10.69
CA TYR A 72 7.32 -14.05 -9.30
C TYR A 72 6.03 -14.42 -8.58
N GLY A 73 4.97 -14.76 -9.28
CA GLY A 73 3.65 -15.03 -8.72
C GLY A 73 2.98 -13.83 -8.04
N LYS A 74 3.79 -12.84 -7.61
CA LYS A 74 3.35 -11.60 -6.97
C LYS A 74 4.02 -10.42 -7.65
N MET A 75 3.25 -9.35 -7.89
CA MET A 75 3.76 -8.15 -8.56
C MET A 75 4.71 -7.34 -7.70
N ASP A 76 4.54 -7.39 -6.39
CA ASP A 76 5.35 -6.67 -5.40
C ASP A 76 6.47 -7.54 -4.79
N ALA A 77 6.92 -8.55 -5.52
CA ALA A 77 8.08 -9.33 -5.13
C ALA A 77 9.32 -8.43 -5.09
N VAL A 78 9.94 -8.30 -3.92
CA VAL A 78 11.07 -7.39 -3.68
C VAL A 78 12.18 -7.58 -4.72
N SER A 79 12.55 -8.85 -4.99
CA SER A 79 13.58 -9.17 -5.99
C SER A 79 13.21 -8.73 -7.40
N GLY A 80 11.94 -8.79 -7.76
CA GLY A 80 11.45 -8.36 -9.05
C GLY A 80 11.42 -6.84 -9.18
N LEU A 81 10.90 -6.14 -8.18
CA LEU A 81 10.87 -4.68 -8.18
C LEU A 81 12.27 -4.06 -8.23
N MET A 82 13.26 -4.69 -7.57
CA MET A 82 14.66 -4.26 -7.66
C MET A 82 15.19 -4.33 -9.09
N VAL A 83 14.87 -5.40 -9.83
CA VAL A 83 15.30 -5.50 -11.23
C VAL A 83 14.55 -4.50 -12.10
N LEU A 84 13.25 -4.31 -11.92
CA LEU A 84 12.47 -3.31 -12.68
C LEU A 84 12.94 -1.87 -12.42
N LYS A 85 13.54 -1.59 -11.27
CA LYS A 85 14.12 -0.28 -10.96
C LYS A 85 15.38 0.00 -11.77
N GLU A 86 16.24 -1.00 -11.98
CA GLU A 86 17.50 -0.88 -12.72
C GLU A 86 17.31 -1.14 -14.21
N ALA A 87 16.41 -2.06 -14.56
CA ALA A 87 16.13 -2.50 -15.92
C ALA A 87 14.62 -2.61 -16.15
N PRO A 88 13.91 -1.51 -16.40
CA PRO A 88 12.45 -1.42 -16.37
C PRO A 88 11.74 -2.24 -17.45
N LEU A 89 12.38 -2.52 -18.58
CA LEU A 89 11.78 -3.20 -19.73
C LEU A 89 12.47 -4.53 -20.04
N PRO A 90 11.79 -5.52 -20.68
CA PRO A 90 12.42 -6.77 -21.11
C PRO A 90 13.70 -6.58 -21.90
N ALA A 91 13.76 -5.58 -22.78
CA ALA A 91 14.98 -5.25 -23.55
C ALA A 91 16.16 -4.93 -22.61
N LYS A 92 15.94 -4.11 -21.58
CA LYS A 92 16.98 -3.75 -20.62
C LYS A 92 17.38 -4.92 -19.73
N ILE A 93 16.43 -5.80 -19.40
CA ILE A 93 16.73 -7.05 -18.65
C ILE A 93 17.61 -7.98 -19.48
N ARG A 94 17.39 -8.07 -20.81
CA ARG A 94 18.25 -8.84 -21.74
C ARG A 94 19.66 -8.27 -21.80
N GLU A 95 19.79 -6.94 -21.90
CA GLU A 95 21.10 -6.26 -21.89
C GLU A 95 21.86 -6.53 -20.59
N LEU A 96 21.17 -6.56 -19.45
CA LEU A 96 21.75 -6.79 -18.12
C LEU A 96 22.26 -8.23 -17.95
N GLY A 97 21.57 -9.20 -18.56
CA GLY A 97 21.88 -10.62 -18.47
C GLY A 97 21.65 -11.23 -17.08
N ALA A 98 21.83 -12.56 -16.98
CA ALA A 98 21.58 -13.26 -15.71
C ALA A 98 22.57 -12.89 -14.61
N GLU A 99 23.82 -12.63 -14.96
CA GLU A 99 24.87 -12.20 -14.04
C GLU A 99 24.56 -10.81 -13.45
N GLY A 100 24.17 -9.86 -14.29
CA GLY A 100 23.80 -8.52 -13.85
C GLY A 100 22.58 -8.53 -12.94
N ILE A 101 21.53 -9.29 -13.29
CA ILE A 101 20.35 -9.49 -12.44
C ILE A 101 20.76 -10.05 -11.08
N ASN A 102 21.59 -11.09 -11.05
CA ASN A 102 22.03 -11.71 -9.81
C ASN A 102 22.91 -10.77 -8.98
N GLN A 103 23.70 -9.90 -9.63
CA GLN A 103 24.52 -8.90 -8.96
C GLN A 103 23.69 -7.83 -8.24
N ILE A 104 22.57 -7.37 -8.81
CA ILE A 104 21.60 -6.47 -8.15
C ILE A 104 21.18 -7.06 -6.81
N TRP A 105 20.78 -8.32 -6.79
CA TRP A 105 20.32 -8.98 -5.56
C TRP A 105 21.43 -9.20 -4.54
N ARG A 106 22.65 -9.51 -5.00
CA ARG A 106 23.81 -9.64 -4.13
C ARG A 106 24.18 -8.32 -3.46
N ASN A 107 24.22 -7.24 -4.21
CA ASN A 107 24.50 -5.89 -3.69
C ASN A 107 23.48 -5.49 -2.62
N ALA A 108 22.22 -5.86 -2.80
CA ALA A 108 21.15 -5.63 -1.83
C ALA A 108 21.12 -6.67 -0.69
N LYS A 109 22.05 -7.63 -0.66
CA LYS A 109 22.12 -8.73 0.33
C LYS A 109 20.79 -9.51 0.43
N LEU A 110 20.08 -9.63 -0.69
CA LEU A 110 18.76 -10.26 -0.73
C LEU A 110 18.90 -11.79 -0.65
N ARG A 111 18.30 -12.40 0.38
CA ARG A 111 18.24 -13.86 0.52
C ARG A 111 17.11 -14.44 -0.32
N GLY A 112 17.31 -15.66 -0.84
CA GLY A 112 16.27 -16.39 -1.60
C GLY A 112 16.11 -15.96 -3.07
N ALA A 113 16.95 -15.06 -3.56
CA ALA A 113 17.12 -14.74 -4.97
C ALA A 113 18.53 -15.12 -5.40
N GLY A 114 18.69 -15.78 -6.53
CA GLY A 114 19.98 -16.25 -7.01
C GLY A 114 19.97 -16.59 -8.50
N MET A 115 21.07 -17.13 -9.00
CA MET A 115 21.32 -17.38 -10.42
C MET A 115 20.19 -18.17 -11.13
N LYS A 116 19.59 -19.15 -10.45
CA LYS A 116 18.46 -19.90 -11.04
C LYS A 116 17.30 -18.97 -11.41
N ARG A 117 16.90 -18.11 -10.45
CA ARG A 117 15.80 -17.15 -10.68
C ARG A 117 16.19 -16.07 -11.69
N ALA A 118 17.47 -15.64 -11.69
CA ALA A 118 18.00 -14.70 -12.69
C ALA A 118 17.87 -15.24 -14.10
N LYS A 119 18.25 -16.51 -14.34
CA LYS A 119 18.07 -17.19 -15.62
C LYS A 119 16.61 -17.32 -16.01
N THR A 120 15.72 -17.66 -15.09
CA THR A 120 14.27 -17.71 -15.36
C THR A 120 13.72 -16.35 -15.77
N LEU A 121 14.13 -15.28 -15.08
CA LEU A 121 13.70 -13.92 -15.43
C LEU A 121 14.26 -13.47 -16.80
N LEU A 122 15.52 -13.77 -17.09
CA LEU A 122 16.14 -13.50 -18.39
C LEU A 122 15.39 -14.22 -19.50
N SER A 123 15.12 -15.52 -19.35
CA SER A 123 14.35 -16.29 -20.33
C SER A 123 12.94 -15.73 -20.54
N ALA A 124 12.27 -15.30 -19.48
CA ALA A 124 10.98 -14.61 -19.58
C ALA A 124 11.09 -13.31 -20.39
N ALA A 125 12.15 -12.54 -20.18
CA ALA A 125 12.39 -11.30 -20.92
C ALA A 125 12.77 -11.53 -22.41
N GLU A 126 13.44 -12.65 -22.72
CA GLU A 126 13.76 -13.05 -24.09
C GLU A 126 12.51 -13.40 -24.92
N HIS A 127 11.52 -13.98 -24.29
CA HIS A 127 10.28 -14.44 -24.93
C HIS A 127 9.07 -13.51 -24.63
N SER A 128 9.32 -12.33 -24.12
CA SER A 128 8.25 -11.43 -23.74
C SER A 128 7.45 -10.92 -24.95
N ILE A 129 6.12 -11.02 -24.82
CA ILE A 129 5.14 -10.47 -25.76
C ILE A 129 4.67 -9.06 -25.33
N GLY A 130 5.29 -8.49 -24.31
CA GLY A 130 4.96 -7.15 -23.84
C GLY A 130 5.11 -6.07 -24.91
N SER A 131 4.34 -5.00 -24.81
CA SER A 131 4.40 -3.88 -25.72
C SER A 131 5.80 -3.25 -25.74
N GLN A 132 6.27 -2.93 -26.94
CA GLN A 132 7.53 -2.21 -27.17
C GLN A 132 7.29 -0.75 -27.55
N GLU A 133 6.03 -0.32 -27.53
CA GLU A 133 5.64 1.05 -27.86
C GLU A 133 6.07 2.03 -26.77
N ALA A 134 6.59 3.19 -27.18
CA ALA A 134 7.00 4.29 -26.30
C ALA A 134 7.89 3.84 -25.11
N PRO A 135 9.03 3.16 -25.33
CA PRO A 135 9.83 2.54 -24.26
C PRO A 135 10.35 3.54 -23.23
N GLU A 136 10.70 4.75 -23.65
CA GLU A 136 11.17 5.79 -22.73
C GLU A 136 10.07 6.25 -21.77
N ALA A 137 8.85 6.47 -22.28
CA ALA A 137 7.70 6.84 -21.45
C ALA A 137 7.30 5.71 -20.51
N ALA A 138 7.35 4.45 -20.98
CA ALA A 138 7.08 3.28 -20.17
C ALA A 138 8.10 3.11 -19.03
N ALA A 139 9.38 3.34 -19.31
CA ALA A 139 10.44 3.31 -18.30
C ALA A 139 10.24 4.41 -17.25
N LEU A 140 9.96 5.63 -17.67
CA LEU A 140 9.69 6.76 -16.76
C LEU A 140 8.45 6.51 -15.89
N GLU A 141 7.39 5.92 -16.47
CA GLU A 141 6.17 5.59 -15.70
C GLU A 141 6.47 4.59 -14.59
N ILE A 142 7.15 3.48 -14.88
CA ILE A 142 7.43 2.47 -13.85
C ILE A 142 8.41 3.00 -12.79
N GLU A 143 9.41 3.78 -13.17
CA GLU A 143 10.33 4.42 -12.23
C GLU A 143 9.57 5.33 -11.24
N SER A 144 8.69 6.18 -11.74
CA SER A 144 7.83 7.02 -10.91
C SER A 144 6.94 6.19 -9.98
N LEU A 145 6.30 5.13 -10.49
CA LEU A 145 5.45 4.25 -9.70
C LEU A 145 6.20 3.51 -8.60
N LEU A 146 7.43 3.05 -8.88
CA LEU A 146 8.28 2.39 -7.89
C LEU A 146 8.75 3.37 -6.81
N GLY A 147 9.10 4.59 -7.19
CA GLY A 147 9.45 5.67 -6.25
C GLY A 147 8.29 6.00 -5.31
N ASP A 148 7.09 6.18 -5.86
CA ASP A 148 5.88 6.41 -5.06
C ASP A 148 5.58 5.22 -4.13
N TYR A 149 5.72 3.99 -4.62
CA TYR A 149 5.51 2.78 -3.83
C TYR A 149 6.44 2.72 -2.61
N GLU A 150 7.74 2.95 -2.82
CA GLU A 150 8.76 2.99 -1.75
C GLU A 150 8.44 4.10 -0.73
N LYS A 151 8.12 5.31 -1.20
CA LYS A 151 7.73 6.46 -0.39
C LYS A 151 6.54 6.16 0.52
N TYR A 152 5.45 5.62 -0.05
CA TYR A 152 4.25 5.31 0.74
C TYR A 152 4.44 4.12 1.67
N LYS A 153 5.29 3.14 1.32
CA LYS A 153 5.70 2.07 2.24
C LYS A 153 6.49 2.62 3.42
N GLY A 154 7.44 3.53 3.18
CA GLY A 154 8.17 4.20 4.24
C GLY A 154 7.25 4.98 5.18
N ARG A 155 6.32 5.77 4.60
CA ARG A 155 5.29 6.48 5.37
C ARG A 155 4.42 5.55 6.20
N MET A 156 4.02 4.40 5.66
CA MET A 156 3.25 3.39 6.38
C MET A 156 4.04 2.85 7.60
N ALA A 157 5.32 2.56 7.43
CA ALA A 157 6.18 2.10 8.52
C ALA A 157 6.32 3.16 9.63
N GLU A 158 6.50 4.43 9.26
CA GLU A 158 6.54 5.55 10.20
C GLU A 158 5.22 5.68 10.99
N LEU A 159 4.08 5.66 10.29
CA LEU A 159 2.77 5.73 10.94
C LEU A 159 2.54 4.57 11.91
N MET A 160 2.94 3.36 11.53
CA MET A 160 2.83 2.18 12.40
C MET A 160 3.69 2.32 13.66
N GLY A 161 4.91 2.87 13.55
CA GLY A 161 5.77 3.16 14.70
C GLY A 161 5.14 4.20 15.65
N ARG A 162 4.62 5.30 15.09
CA ARG A 162 3.92 6.33 15.89
C ARG A 162 2.67 5.78 16.58
N MET A 163 1.90 4.94 15.90
CA MET A 163 0.75 4.27 16.49
C MET A 163 1.14 3.36 17.64
N GLU A 164 2.25 2.61 17.49
CA GLU A 164 2.78 1.74 18.55
C GLU A 164 3.25 2.52 19.78
N GLU A 165 3.84 3.68 19.59
CA GLU A 165 4.22 4.57 20.69
C GLU A 165 2.99 5.14 21.41
N LYS A 166 2.04 5.68 20.65
CA LYS A 166 0.85 6.32 21.20
C LYS A 166 -0.07 5.37 21.94
N ILE A 167 -0.21 4.14 21.46
CA ILE A 167 -1.09 3.18 22.11
C ILE A 167 -0.59 2.77 23.51
N LYS A 168 0.73 2.85 23.78
CA LYS A 168 1.31 2.55 25.10
C LYS A 168 0.84 3.52 26.19
N GLU A 169 0.37 4.70 25.82
CA GLU A 169 -0.19 5.69 26.75
C GLU A 169 -1.60 5.28 27.25
N VAL A 170 -2.25 4.28 26.65
CA VAL A 170 -3.58 3.79 27.05
C VAL A 170 -3.45 2.72 28.12
N PRO A 171 -4.01 2.91 29.32
CA PRO A 171 -3.73 2.07 30.50
C PRO A 171 -4.06 0.58 30.36
N TYR A 172 -5.03 0.22 29.50
CA TYR A 172 -5.51 -1.17 29.32
C TYR A 172 -5.09 -1.80 27.99
N VAL A 173 -4.21 -1.16 27.24
CA VAL A 173 -3.81 -1.60 25.91
C VAL A 173 -3.22 -3.01 25.89
N GLU A 174 -2.45 -3.37 26.92
CA GLU A 174 -1.84 -4.70 27.03
C GLU A 174 -2.88 -5.81 27.10
N LYS A 175 -4.01 -5.57 27.77
CA LYS A 175 -5.13 -6.53 27.83
C LYS A 175 -5.77 -6.73 26.46
N LEU A 176 -5.90 -5.66 25.66
CA LEU A 176 -6.43 -5.73 24.30
C LEU A 176 -5.47 -6.47 23.36
N LEU A 177 -4.18 -6.21 23.46
CA LEU A 177 -3.14 -6.88 22.65
C LEU A 177 -2.94 -8.35 23.05
N ALA A 178 -3.28 -8.74 24.27
CA ALA A 178 -3.23 -10.13 24.74
C ALA A 178 -4.32 -11.02 24.12
N ILE A 179 -5.36 -10.43 23.51
CA ILE A 179 -6.43 -11.19 22.85
C ILE A 179 -5.89 -11.83 21.58
N HIS A 180 -5.98 -13.15 21.47
CA HIS A 180 -5.48 -13.89 20.32
C HIS A 180 -6.10 -13.39 18.99
N GLY A 181 -5.26 -13.11 18.02
CA GLY A 181 -5.67 -12.61 16.70
C GLY A 181 -5.91 -11.09 16.62
N ILE A 182 -5.83 -10.37 17.74
CA ILE A 182 -5.93 -8.91 17.77
C ILE A 182 -4.53 -8.29 17.76
N GLY A 183 -4.23 -7.55 16.70
CA GLY A 183 -2.96 -6.84 16.55
C GLY A 183 -3.11 -5.32 16.68
N LEU A 184 -1.97 -4.61 16.67
CA LEU A 184 -1.89 -3.16 16.81
C LEU A 184 -2.93 -2.40 15.97
N LYS A 185 -3.09 -2.77 14.68
CA LYS A 185 -4.04 -2.11 13.76
C LYS A 185 -5.48 -2.21 14.24
N THR A 186 -5.87 -3.37 14.74
CA THR A 186 -7.23 -3.64 15.25
C THR A 186 -7.48 -2.87 16.51
N VAL A 187 -6.51 -2.89 17.45
CA VAL A 187 -6.62 -2.15 18.71
C VAL A 187 -6.70 -0.65 18.47
N CYS A 188 -5.83 -0.09 17.61
CA CYS A 188 -5.90 1.33 17.27
C CYS A 188 -7.22 1.70 16.58
N GLY A 189 -7.72 0.87 15.67
CA GLY A 189 -9.02 1.08 15.04
C GLY A 189 -10.17 1.05 16.04
N PHE A 190 -10.16 0.11 16.96
CA PHE A 190 -11.14 0.01 18.03
C PHE A 190 -11.12 1.25 18.94
N LEU A 191 -9.94 1.63 19.45
CA LEU A 191 -9.77 2.81 20.29
C LEU A 191 -10.13 4.12 19.57
N ALA A 192 -9.93 4.18 18.26
CA ALA A 192 -10.32 5.33 17.46
C ALA A 192 -11.84 5.55 17.41
N GLU A 193 -12.64 4.48 17.49
CA GLU A 193 -14.11 4.55 17.43
C GLU A 193 -14.76 4.59 18.81
N VAL A 194 -14.26 3.80 19.76
CA VAL A 194 -14.87 3.64 21.08
C VAL A 194 -14.29 4.65 22.10
N GLY A 195 -13.01 4.97 21.97
CA GLY A 195 -12.35 5.94 22.84
C GLY A 195 -12.28 5.51 24.30
N GLU A 196 -12.55 6.46 25.19
CA GLU A 196 -12.49 6.28 26.64
C GLU A 196 -13.71 5.52 27.22
N GLN A 197 -14.68 5.18 26.39
CA GLN A 197 -15.94 4.53 26.83
C GLN A 197 -15.82 3.00 27.02
N VAL A 198 -14.58 2.49 27.18
CA VAL A 198 -14.28 1.07 27.43
C VAL A 198 -14.11 0.79 28.91
#